data_a8271ec23fb0b3a1c4a22c7f35b456d4
#
_entry.id   a8271ec23fb0b3a1c4a22c7f35b456d4
#
_cell.length_a   1.000
_cell.length_b   1.000
_cell.length_c   1.000
_cell.angle_alpha   90.00
_cell.angle_beta   90.00
_cell.angle_gamma   90.00
#
_symmetry.space_group_name_H-M   'P 1'
#
loop_
_entity.id
_entity.type
_entity.pdbx_description
1 polymer ?
#
loop_
_entity_poly.entity_id
_entity_poly.type
_entity_poly.pdbx_seq_one_letter_code
_entity_poly.pdbx_strand_id
1 'polypeptide(L)'
;MEILKKGLAFIIFLTLYRQYRCLLEEFCEQDDFECQHSNNIDGIGYLQHDRSQQSNILRRLQQLSMLECVRECFLTSWCVAVNYRKNWKICDVLGDLTAGENLQIEVGSIYTKRSTWSKSLSGSCADHTCFAGEKCVQLRTGGNNCSSVYCKDSVPIADNATYIETFGLYRNLKAGNKFKCKAGFLMIGRPFIVCNENGNWNKMFSCNEKSLLRDCSDFPQGSASGVYTIYPKDTKFDVYCDMETAGFGWTVFQRRINGAINFYRGWSKYRVGFGNLKSEFWLGNKFINLITSTAKYRLYIHLEDFEGNSRYAEYSNFSVGDEATNYVLNVSGYSGDAGNSLSYPSYKNHNGMMFSTIDRDNDRTDVSCATTFKGGWWYNACHRANLNGEYLGGLHNSYADGIEWIDWRGYYYSLKSTKMMIKRH
;
A
#
# COMPACT_ATOMS: atom_id res chain seq x y z
N MET A 1 -41.25 -45.93 57.39
CA MET A 1 -40.34 -46.13 56.23
C MET A 1 -40.49 -45.04 55.14
N GLU A 2 -41.65 -44.40 55.00
CA GLU A 2 -41.87 -43.32 54.02
C GLU A 2 -41.24 -41.97 54.38
N ILE A 3 -41.12 -41.66 55.68
CA ILE A 3 -40.52 -40.39 56.13
C ILE A 3 -39.01 -40.36 55.90
N LEU A 4 -38.32 -41.49 56.00
CA LEU A 4 -36.90 -41.60 55.70
C LEU A 4 -36.59 -41.47 54.19
N LYS A 5 -37.49 -41.98 53.30
CA LYS A 5 -37.35 -41.80 51.85
C LYS A 5 -37.54 -40.37 51.40
N LYS A 6 -38.48 -39.60 52.01
CA LYS A 6 -38.68 -38.18 51.68
C LYS A 6 -37.52 -37.32 52.18
N GLY A 7 -36.95 -37.64 53.35
CA GLY A 7 -35.78 -36.96 53.87
C GLY A 7 -34.51 -37.17 53.02
N LEU A 8 -34.31 -38.38 52.56
CA LEU A 8 -33.15 -38.72 51.71
C LEU A 8 -33.24 -38.06 50.31
N ALA A 9 -34.46 -38.05 49.70
CA ALA A 9 -34.71 -37.37 48.45
C ALA A 9 -34.52 -35.84 48.56
N PHE A 10 -34.90 -35.24 49.70
CA PHE A 10 -34.73 -33.81 49.96
C PHE A 10 -33.26 -33.44 50.20
N ILE A 11 -32.48 -34.28 50.88
CA ILE A 11 -31.02 -34.11 51.07
C ILE A 11 -30.27 -34.30 49.75
N ILE A 12 -30.64 -35.26 48.92
CA ILE A 12 -30.05 -35.45 47.56
C ILE A 12 -30.40 -34.27 46.68
N PHE A 13 -31.63 -33.75 46.75
CA PHE A 13 -32.03 -32.57 45.99
C PHE A 13 -31.29 -31.29 46.45
N LEU A 14 -31.09 -31.11 47.76
CA LEU A 14 -30.32 -30.02 48.31
C LEU A 14 -28.81 -30.10 48.01
N THR A 15 -28.24 -31.32 47.99
CA THR A 15 -26.84 -31.50 47.60
C THR A 15 -26.61 -31.30 46.11
N LEU A 16 -27.52 -31.76 45.27
CA LEU A 16 -27.50 -31.50 43.83
C LEU A 16 -27.71 -30.00 43.51
N TYR A 17 -28.67 -29.36 44.22
CA TYR A 17 -28.93 -27.92 44.08
C TYR A 17 -27.75 -27.07 44.58
N ARG A 18 -27.06 -27.48 45.66
CA ARG A 18 -25.82 -26.84 46.11
C ARG A 18 -24.64 -27.07 45.13
N GLN A 19 -24.51 -28.26 44.60
CA GLN A 19 -23.51 -28.52 43.56
C GLN A 19 -23.79 -27.73 42.26
N TYR A 20 -25.06 -27.59 41.88
CA TYR A 20 -25.48 -26.80 40.72
C TYR A 20 -25.23 -25.30 40.94
N ARG A 21 -25.51 -24.78 42.14
CA ARG A 21 -25.26 -23.38 42.48
C ARG A 21 -23.77 -23.06 42.54
N CYS A 22 -22.93 -23.95 43.07
CA CYS A 22 -21.50 -23.82 43.10
C CYS A 22 -20.88 -23.79 41.69
N LEU A 23 -21.40 -24.61 40.76
CA LEU A 23 -20.98 -24.62 39.37
C LEU A 23 -21.36 -23.34 38.61
N LEU A 24 -22.52 -22.76 38.87
CA LEU A 24 -22.96 -21.50 38.31
C LEU A 24 -22.14 -20.32 38.83
N GLU A 25 -21.82 -20.27 40.14
CA GLU A 25 -20.98 -19.22 40.74
C GLU A 25 -19.53 -19.25 40.27
N GLU A 26 -19.06 -20.38 39.73
CA GLU A 26 -17.68 -20.56 39.26
C GLU A 26 -17.42 -19.96 37.87
N PHE A 27 -18.46 -19.76 37.04
CA PHE A 27 -18.33 -19.22 35.68
C PHE A 27 -19.32 -18.09 35.34
N CYS A 28 -20.32 -17.83 36.15
CA CYS A 28 -21.18 -16.64 36.04
C CYS A 28 -20.49 -15.44 36.68
N GLU A 29 -20.35 -14.39 35.94
CA GLU A 29 -19.92 -13.10 36.50
C GLU A 29 -21.10 -12.35 37.12
N GLN A 30 -20.83 -11.47 38.10
CA GLN A 30 -21.91 -10.77 38.85
C GLN A 30 -22.74 -9.81 37.98
N ASP A 31 -22.21 -9.40 36.84
CA ASP A 31 -22.82 -8.51 35.83
C ASP A 31 -23.43 -9.27 34.65
N ASP A 32 -23.32 -10.62 34.60
CA ASP A 32 -23.91 -11.45 33.54
C ASP A 32 -25.37 -11.81 33.86
N PHE A 33 -26.29 -10.92 33.43
CA PHE A 33 -27.71 -11.05 33.70
C PHE A 33 -28.31 -12.38 33.12
N GLU A 34 -27.88 -12.83 31.97
CA GLU A 34 -28.36 -14.08 31.35
C GLU A 34 -27.90 -15.31 32.16
N CYS A 35 -26.71 -15.24 32.76
CA CYS A 35 -26.16 -16.30 33.59
C CYS A 35 -26.80 -16.34 34.98
N GLN A 36 -27.10 -15.20 35.57
CA GLN A 36 -27.75 -15.12 36.90
C GLN A 36 -29.23 -15.54 36.89
N HIS A 37 -29.91 -15.47 35.74
CA HIS A 37 -31.33 -15.81 35.58
C HIS A 37 -31.51 -17.10 34.74
N SER A 38 -30.65 -18.05 34.90
CA SER A 38 -30.51 -19.27 34.09
C SER A 38 -31.59 -20.33 34.26
N ASN A 39 -32.88 -19.95 34.40
CA ASN A 39 -33.99 -20.92 34.50
C ASN A 39 -34.14 -21.84 33.25
N ASN A 40 -33.31 -21.68 32.21
CA ASN A 40 -33.39 -22.39 30.93
C ASN A 40 -32.07 -22.97 30.41
N ILE A 41 -30.98 -23.04 31.18
CA ILE A 41 -29.75 -23.71 30.71
C ILE A 41 -29.85 -25.22 30.99
N ASP A 42 -30.49 -25.94 30.09
CA ASP A 42 -30.42 -27.38 30.04
C ASP A 42 -29.05 -27.79 29.45
N GLY A 43 -28.18 -28.31 30.29
CA GLY A 43 -26.86 -28.83 29.89
C GLY A 43 -25.72 -27.82 29.96
N ILE A 44 -25.10 -27.74 31.14
CA ILE A 44 -23.78 -27.13 31.29
C ILE A 44 -22.76 -28.04 30.65
N GLY A 45 -21.93 -27.45 29.71
CA GLY A 45 -20.92 -28.20 28.99
C GLY A 45 -19.80 -28.76 29.89
N TYR A 46 -19.03 -29.68 29.37
CA TYR A 46 -17.86 -30.21 30.08
C TYR A 46 -16.69 -29.21 30.05
N LEU A 47 -16.28 -28.74 31.23
CA LEU A 47 -15.22 -27.77 31.43
C LEU A 47 -13.91 -28.47 31.80
N GLN A 48 -12.81 -28.11 31.13
CA GLN A 48 -11.46 -28.53 31.48
C GLN A 48 -10.66 -27.31 31.99
N HIS A 49 -10.53 -27.23 33.30
CA HIS A 49 -9.81 -26.13 33.96
C HIS A 49 -8.30 -26.25 33.77
N ASP A 50 -7.65 -25.09 33.73
CA ASP A 50 -6.21 -24.94 33.52
C ASP A 50 -5.69 -25.62 32.25
N ARG A 51 -6.54 -25.62 31.23
CA ARG A 51 -6.24 -26.18 29.91
C ARG A 51 -6.57 -25.20 28.80
N SER A 52 -5.72 -25.16 27.76
CA SER A 52 -5.96 -24.37 26.57
C SER A 52 -5.40 -25.05 25.32
N GLN A 53 -6.03 -24.83 24.18
CA GLN A 53 -5.57 -25.19 22.85
C GLN A 53 -4.94 -23.98 22.20
N GLN A 54 -3.65 -24.04 21.84
CA GLN A 54 -2.91 -22.91 21.29
C GLN A 54 -2.95 -22.82 19.75
N SER A 55 -3.46 -23.87 19.07
CA SER A 55 -3.57 -23.91 17.61
C SER A 55 -5.01 -23.73 17.14
N ASN A 56 -5.15 -23.41 15.84
CA ASN A 56 -6.46 -23.27 15.14
C ASN A 56 -7.41 -22.23 15.74
N ILE A 57 -6.87 -21.17 16.33
CA ILE A 57 -7.67 -20.03 16.79
C ILE A 57 -8.20 -19.28 15.57
N LEU A 58 -9.51 -19.27 15.38
CA LEU A 58 -10.20 -18.52 14.33
C LEU A 58 -10.29 -17.05 14.70
N ARG A 59 -10.78 -16.80 15.92
CA ARG A 59 -11.01 -15.45 16.44
C ARG A 59 -10.58 -15.37 17.90
N ARG A 60 -10.11 -14.20 18.31
CA ARG A 60 -9.96 -13.83 19.72
C ARG A 60 -10.88 -12.66 20.03
N LEU A 61 -11.66 -12.78 21.09
CA LEU A 61 -12.59 -11.77 21.58
C LEU A 61 -12.20 -11.37 22.98
N GLN A 62 -12.50 -10.15 23.36
CA GLN A 62 -12.17 -9.58 24.66
C GLN A 62 -13.44 -9.07 25.33
N GLN A 63 -13.41 -8.96 26.66
CA GLN A 63 -14.49 -8.43 27.48
C GLN A 63 -15.79 -9.26 27.40
N LEU A 64 -15.66 -10.57 27.23
CA LEU A 64 -16.81 -11.51 27.27
C LEU A 64 -16.81 -12.34 28.53
N SER A 65 -18.00 -12.68 29.02
CA SER A 65 -18.20 -13.74 30.01
C SER A 65 -17.97 -15.12 29.39
N MET A 66 -17.88 -16.15 30.22
CA MET A 66 -17.72 -17.54 29.76
C MET A 66 -18.91 -17.98 28.88
N LEU A 67 -20.13 -17.63 29.29
CA LEU A 67 -21.34 -17.99 28.56
C LEU A 67 -21.42 -17.28 27.20
N GLU A 68 -21.09 -15.99 27.15
CA GLU A 68 -21.00 -15.25 25.90
C GLU A 68 -19.92 -15.84 24.98
N CYS A 69 -18.79 -16.30 25.54
CA CYS A 69 -17.73 -16.96 24.78
C CYS A 69 -18.24 -18.24 24.10
N VAL A 70 -18.97 -19.09 24.82
CA VAL A 70 -19.59 -20.29 24.26
C VAL A 70 -20.66 -19.94 23.22
N ARG A 71 -21.47 -18.91 23.48
CA ARG A 71 -22.45 -18.39 22.53
C ARG A 71 -21.80 -17.91 21.23
N GLU A 72 -20.70 -17.14 21.32
CA GLU A 72 -19.93 -16.73 20.14
C GLU A 72 -19.40 -17.91 19.32
N CYS A 73 -19.06 -19.04 19.96
CA CYS A 73 -18.70 -20.26 19.26
C CYS A 73 -19.88 -20.85 18.47
N PHE A 74 -21.07 -20.89 19.05
CA PHE A 74 -22.27 -21.34 18.33
C PHE A 74 -22.62 -20.44 17.15
N LEU A 75 -22.39 -19.13 17.28
CA LEU A 75 -22.66 -18.16 16.21
C LEU A 75 -21.58 -18.19 15.11
N THR A 76 -20.34 -18.51 15.45
CA THR A 76 -19.20 -18.49 14.50
C THR A 76 -19.15 -19.78 13.71
N SER A 77 -19.12 -19.65 12.38
CA SER A 77 -18.96 -20.80 11.49
C SER A 77 -17.67 -21.57 11.79
N TRP A 78 -17.75 -22.90 11.69
CA TRP A 78 -16.61 -23.83 11.90
C TRP A 78 -16.02 -23.83 13.32
N CYS A 79 -16.68 -23.20 14.29
CA CYS A 79 -16.24 -23.30 15.67
C CYS A 79 -16.56 -24.69 16.23
N VAL A 80 -15.58 -25.32 16.89
CA VAL A 80 -15.70 -26.62 17.55
C VAL A 80 -15.46 -26.58 19.06
N ALA A 81 -14.71 -25.57 19.54
CA ALA A 81 -14.37 -25.41 20.95
C ALA A 81 -14.02 -23.95 21.28
N VAL A 82 -13.87 -23.65 22.56
CA VAL A 82 -13.35 -22.37 23.02
C VAL A 82 -12.29 -22.56 24.12
N ASN A 83 -11.35 -21.61 24.20
CA ASN A 83 -10.60 -21.31 25.42
C ASN A 83 -11.14 -20.05 26.02
N TYR A 84 -11.38 -20.03 27.33
CA TYR A 84 -11.77 -18.84 28.07
C TYR A 84 -10.78 -18.56 29.19
N ARG A 85 -10.23 -17.31 29.21
CA ARG A 85 -9.33 -16.84 30.28
C ARG A 85 -10.08 -15.90 31.20
N LYS A 86 -10.51 -16.43 32.34
CA LYS A 86 -11.38 -15.74 33.30
C LYS A 86 -10.80 -14.39 33.75
N ASN A 87 -9.54 -14.34 34.18
CA ASN A 87 -8.91 -13.14 34.72
C ASN A 87 -8.78 -11.98 33.70
N TRP A 88 -8.82 -12.28 32.41
CA TRP A 88 -8.65 -11.31 31.33
C TRP A 88 -9.90 -11.14 30.47
N LYS A 89 -10.96 -11.89 30.76
CA LYS A 89 -12.20 -11.94 29.96
C LYS A 89 -11.90 -12.13 28.46
N ILE A 90 -10.96 -13.05 28.14
CA ILE A 90 -10.53 -13.37 26.77
C ILE A 90 -11.13 -14.69 26.34
N CYS A 91 -11.76 -14.67 25.18
CA CYS A 91 -12.37 -15.81 24.50
C CYS A 91 -11.63 -16.12 23.20
N ASP A 92 -11.06 -17.32 23.07
CA ASP A 92 -10.55 -17.84 21.80
C ASP A 92 -11.58 -18.81 21.21
N VAL A 93 -12.10 -18.47 20.05
CA VAL A 93 -12.97 -19.31 19.24
C VAL A 93 -12.11 -20.23 18.39
N LEU A 94 -12.22 -21.55 18.57
CA LEU A 94 -11.35 -22.56 17.98
C LEU A 94 -12.03 -23.27 16.79
N GLY A 95 -11.28 -23.40 15.70
CA GLY A 95 -11.70 -24.16 14.51
C GLY A 95 -11.38 -25.65 14.62
N ASP A 96 -11.41 -26.31 13.44
CA ASP A 96 -11.20 -27.76 13.32
C ASP A 96 -9.92 -28.24 14.02
N LEU A 97 -10.06 -29.31 14.77
CA LEU A 97 -9.02 -29.99 15.55
C LEU A 97 -8.62 -31.34 14.95
N THR A 98 -8.79 -31.53 13.64
CA THR A 98 -8.50 -32.82 12.93
C THR A 98 -7.06 -33.29 13.13
N ALA A 99 -6.11 -32.44 13.41
CA ALA A 99 -4.72 -32.76 13.78
C ALA A 99 -4.60 -33.32 15.23
N GLY A 100 -5.72 -33.46 15.95
CA GLY A 100 -5.78 -33.88 17.34
C GLY A 100 -5.77 -32.66 18.32
N GLU A 101 -6.31 -32.94 19.53
CA GLU A 101 -6.27 -31.99 20.63
C GLU A 101 -4.89 -32.01 21.28
N ASN A 102 -4.21 -30.85 21.28
CA ASN A 102 -2.97 -30.69 22.03
C ASN A 102 -3.21 -29.62 23.12
N LEU A 103 -3.86 -30.09 24.20
CA LEU A 103 -4.16 -29.24 25.34
C LEU A 103 -2.92 -29.01 26.19
N GLN A 104 -2.52 -27.77 26.30
CA GLN A 104 -1.42 -27.32 27.16
C GLN A 104 -1.96 -26.88 28.52
N ILE A 105 -1.11 -26.96 29.54
CA ILE A 105 -1.42 -26.43 30.88
C ILE A 105 -1.31 -24.90 30.81
N GLU A 106 -2.41 -24.23 31.12
CA GLU A 106 -2.48 -22.77 31.20
C GLU A 106 -3.37 -22.39 32.38
N VAL A 107 -2.75 -22.06 33.50
CA VAL A 107 -3.44 -21.73 34.75
C VAL A 107 -4.41 -20.53 34.56
N GLY A 108 -5.65 -20.69 35.00
CA GLY A 108 -6.72 -19.70 34.86
C GLY A 108 -7.44 -19.72 33.50
N SER A 109 -7.11 -20.70 32.64
CA SER A 109 -7.85 -20.95 31.40
C SER A 109 -8.87 -22.07 31.58
N ILE A 110 -9.95 -22.00 30.79
CA ILE A 110 -10.99 -23.04 30.70
C ILE A 110 -11.14 -23.43 29.24
N TYR A 111 -10.95 -24.70 28.93
CA TYR A 111 -11.25 -25.27 27.61
C TYR A 111 -12.56 -26.00 27.64
N THR A 112 -13.40 -25.83 26.61
CA THR A 112 -14.65 -26.60 26.46
C THR A 112 -15.02 -26.80 25.00
N LYS A 113 -15.65 -27.97 24.68
CA LYS A 113 -16.11 -28.27 23.33
C LYS A 113 -17.55 -27.81 23.11
N ARG A 114 -17.81 -27.21 21.94
CA ARG A 114 -19.17 -26.84 21.51
C ARG A 114 -20.18 -27.96 21.64
N SER A 115 -19.79 -29.20 21.32
CA SER A 115 -20.68 -30.38 21.35
C SER A 115 -21.22 -30.76 22.74
N THR A 116 -20.62 -30.25 23.80
CA THR A 116 -21.05 -30.50 25.19
C THR A 116 -22.08 -29.50 25.70
N TRP A 117 -22.41 -28.49 24.94
CA TRP A 117 -23.33 -27.41 25.30
C TRP A 117 -24.64 -27.48 24.52
N SER A 118 -25.72 -26.93 25.10
CA SER A 118 -27.03 -26.89 24.43
C SER A 118 -27.02 -25.87 23.29
N LYS A 119 -27.55 -26.30 22.13
CA LYS A 119 -27.74 -25.42 20.97
C LYS A 119 -28.70 -24.25 21.23
N SER A 120 -29.58 -24.38 22.27
CA SER A 120 -30.51 -23.30 22.67
C SER A 120 -29.86 -22.00 23.00
N LEU A 121 -28.56 -21.98 23.38
CA LEU A 121 -27.77 -20.78 23.64
C LEU A 121 -27.65 -19.85 22.43
N SER A 122 -27.82 -20.34 21.22
CA SER A 122 -27.69 -19.55 19.97
C SER A 122 -29.02 -19.15 19.35
N GLY A 123 -30.15 -19.46 19.99
CA GLY A 123 -31.49 -19.07 19.53
C GLY A 123 -31.75 -19.44 18.05
N SER A 124 -32.17 -18.46 17.23
CA SER A 124 -32.43 -18.66 15.78
C SER A 124 -31.19 -19.04 14.96
N CYS A 125 -29.99 -18.92 15.55
CA CYS A 125 -28.72 -19.29 14.93
C CYS A 125 -28.26 -20.74 15.27
N ALA A 126 -29.07 -21.54 15.93
CA ALA A 126 -28.69 -22.89 16.41
C ALA A 126 -28.13 -23.78 15.30
N ASP A 127 -28.75 -23.76 14.14
CA ASP A 127 -28.41 -24.57 12.96
C ASP A 127 -28.15 -23.71 11.71
N HIS A 128 -27.41 -22.60 11.90
CA HIS A 128 -27.08 -21.71 10.80
C HIS A 128 -26.15 -22.39 9.77
N THR A 129 -26.24 -21.95 8.51
CA THR A 129 -25.46 -22.44 7.38
C THR A 129 -24.43 -21.41 6.88
N CYS A 130 -23.93 -20.51 7.77
CA CYS A 130 -22.93 -19.53 7.41
C CYS A 130 -21.62 -20.16 6.94
N PHE A 131 -20.99 -19.59 5.92
CA PHE A 131 -19.75 -20.07 5.37
C PHE A 131 -18.54 -19.78 6.27
N ALA A 132 -17.42 -20.43 5.98
CA ALA A 132 -16.16 -20.16 6.67
C ALA A 132 -15.82 -18.66 6.62
N GLY A 133 -15.41 -18.10 7.76
CA GLY A 133 -15.14 -16.67 7.90
C GLY A 133 -16.32 -15.83 8.40
N GLU A 134 -17.51 -16.41 8.49
CA GLU A 134 -18.73 -15.70 8.88
C GLU A 134 -19.24 -16.12 10.25
N LYS A 135 -20.10 -15.27 10.82
CA LYS A 135 -20.96 -15.61 11.95
C LYS A 135 -22.43 -15.34 11.65
N CYS A 136 -23.29 -16.10 12.30
CA CYS A 136 -24.72 -15.87 12.30
C CYS A 136 -25.09 -14.67 13.19
N VAL A 137 -25.91 -13.77 12.67
CA VAL A 137 -26.45 -12.59 13.37
C VAL A 137 -27.96 -12.71 13.40
N GLN A 138 -28.54 -12.70 14.61
CA GLN A 138 -30.00 -12.71 14.80
C GLN A 138 -30.60 -11.36 14.41
N LEU A 139 -31.67 -11.38 13.64
CA LEU A 139 -32.38 -10.17 13.22
C LEU A 139 -33.51 -9.83 14.19
N ARG A 140 -33.76 -8.55 14.44
CA ARG A 140 -34.86 -8.08 15.32
C ARG A 140 -36.26 -8.44 14.77
N THR A 141 -36.34 -8.68 13.47
CA THR A 141 -37.58 -9.06 12.77
C THR A 141 -37.86 -10.56 12.77
N GLY A 142 -37.04 -11.35 13.49
CA GLY A 142 -37.00 -12.80 13.40
C GLY A 142 -36.15 -13.27 12.23
N GLY A 143 -35.59 -14.48 12.35
CA GLY A 143 -34.62 -15.04 11.38
C GLY A 143 -33.17 -14.65 11.68
N ASN A 144 -32.29 -14.98 10.74
CA ASN A 144 -30.86 -14.74 10.89
C ASN A 144 -30.21 -14.31 9.55
N ASN A 145 -28.99 -13.72 9.64
CA ASN A 145 -28.14 -13.36 8.52
C ASN A 145 -26.68 -13.75 8.83
N CYS A 146 -25.85 -13.90 7.80
CA CYS A 146 -24.42 -14.20 7.94
C CYS A 146 -23.58 -12.93 7.71
N SER A 147 -22.54 -12.74 8.53
CA SER A 147 -21.64 -11.59 8.46
C SER A 147 -20.20 -12.05 8.62
N SER A 148 -19.31 -11.55 7.74
CA SER A 148 -17.87 -11.81 7.83
C SER A 148 -17.30 -11.26 9.14
N VAL A 149 -16.50 -12.08 9.83
CA VAL A 149 -15.90 -11.75 11.15
C VAL A 149 -14.46 -12.20 11.29
N TYR A 150 -13.97 -13.08 10.40
CA TYR A 150 -12.56 -13.51 10.38
C TYR A 150 -12.16 -13.98 8.97
N CYS A 151 -10.86 -14.04 8.68
CA CYS A 151 -10.36 -14.57 7.42
C CYS A 151 -10.46 -16.10 7.38
N LYS A 152 -11.19 -16.62 6.39
CA LYS A 152 -11.51 -18.06 6.23
C LYS A 152 -10.28 -18.95 6.05
N ASP A 153 -9.25 -18.45 5.35
CA ASP A 153 -8.04 -19.19 5.03
C ASP A 153 -6.88 -18.84 5.96
N SER A 154 -5.81 -19.63 5.93
CA SER A 154 -4.54 -19.32 6.55
C SER A 154 -3.92 -18.08 5.91
N VAL A 155 -3.02 -17.41 6.64
CA VAL A 155 -2.26 -16.27 6.09
C VAL A 155 -1.48 -16.73 4.86
N PRO A 156 -1.62 -16.07 3.70
CA PRO A 156 -0.91 -16.45 2.49
C PRO A 156 0.61 -16.39 2.64
N ILE A 157 1.28 -17.32 2.01
CA ILE A 157 2.75 -17.28 1.89
C ILE A 157 3.14 -16.07 1.05
N ALA A 158 4.14 -15.35 1.49
CA ALA A 158 4.70 -14.21 0.75
C ALA A 158 6.06 -14.59 0.16
N ASP A 159 6.11 -14.74 -1.18
CA ASP A 159 7.34 -15.09 -1.90
C ASP A 159 8.42 -14.04 -1.66
N ASN A 160 9.66 -14.50 -1.49
CA ASN A 160 10.84 -13.66 -1.27
C ASN A 160 10.72 -12.69 -0.08
N ALA A 161 9.78 -12.96 0.84
CA ALA A 161 9.58 -12.21 2.08
C ALA A 161 9.84 -13.07 3.31
N THR A 162 10.15 -12.41 4.41
CA THR A 162 10.22 -13.01 5.75
C THR A 162 9.23 -12.29 6.65
N TYR A 163 8.52 -13.06 7.45
CA TYR A 163 7.65 -12.57 8.50
C TYR A 163 8.43 -11.80 9.56
N ILE A 164 7.86 -10.72 10.08
CA ILE A 164 8.43 -9.92 11.18
C ILE A 164 7.58 -10.06 12.44
N GLU A 165 6.30 -9.67 12.35
CA GLU A 165 5.40 -9.58 13.49
C GLU A 165 3.93 -9.66 13.07
N THR A 166 3.07 -10.11 14.00
CA THR A 166 1.60 -10.09 13.86
C THR A 166 1.06 -8.87 14.59
N PHE A 167 0.02 -8.25 14.05
CA PHE A 167 -0.78 -7.22 14.70
C PHE A 167 -2.27 -7.59 14.66
N GLY A 168 -3.04 -7.02 15.60
CA GLY A 168 -4.42 -7.41 15.80
C GLY A 168 -4.55 -8.79 16.46
N LEU A 169 -5.70 -9.44 16.28
CA LEU A 169 -6.04 -10.68 16.96
C LEU A 169 -6.24 -11.81 15.95
N TYR A 170 -5.25 -12.66 15.79
CA TYR A 170 -5.29 -13.87 14.96
C TYR A 170 -5.83 -13.61 13.54
N ARG A 171 -7.01 -14.22 13.20
CA ARG A 171 -7.65 -14.08 11.89
C ARG A 171 -8.81 -13.11 11.88
N ASN A 172 -9.03 -12.38 12.97
CA ASN A 172 -10.08 -11.36 13.05
C ASN A 172 -9.94 -10.35 11.90
N LEU A 173 -11.07 -9.76 11.48
CA LEU A 173 -11.03 -8.65 10.52
C LEU A 173 -10.06 -7.57 11.01
N LYS A 174 -9.30 -6.98 10.08
CA LYS A 174 -8.25 -5.97 10.33
C LYS A 174 -7.00 -6.48 11.06
N ALA A 175 -6.96 -7.74 11.49
CA ALA A 175 -5.71 -8.37 11.91
C ALA A 175 -4.80 -8.62 10.72
N GLY A 176 -3.50 -8.68 10.95
CA GLY A 176 -2.56 -8.91 9.87
C GLY A 176 -1.14 -9.20 10.32
N ASN A 177 -0.28 -9.32 9.34
CA ASN A 177 1.11 -9.67 9.52
C ASN A 177 1.98 -8.69 8.75
N LYS A 178 3.12 -8.32 9.34
CA LYS A 178 4.14 -7.47 8.75
C LYS A 178 5.29 -8.32 8.23
N PHE A 179 5.79 -7.95 7.09
CA PHE A 179 6.85 -8.66 6.39
C PHE A 179 8.01 -7.74 6.02
N LYS A 180 9.16 -8.34 5.72
CA LYS A 180 10.30 -7.70 5.04
C LYS A 180 10.74 -8.58 3.87
N CYS A 181 11.22 -7.97 2.80
CA CYS A 181 11.80 -8.75 1.71
C CYS A 181 13.16 -9.35 2.10
N LYS A 182 13.48 -10.51 1.53
CA LYS A 182 14.78 -11.17 1.65
C LYS A 182 15.90 -10.32 1.03
N ALA A 183 17.15 -10.62 1.36
CA ALA A 183 18.29 -9.96 0.73
C ALA A 183 18.21 -10.11 -0.82
N GLY A 184 18.56 -9.04 -1.55
CA GLY A 184 18.47 -9.01 -3.01
C GLY A 184 17.11 -8.55 -3.58
N PHE A 185 16.06 -8.48 -2.75
CA PHE A 185 14.73 -8.04 -3.15
C PHE A 185 14.37 -6.67 -2.57
N LEU A 186 13.58 -5.91 -3.32
CA LEU A 186 13.02 -4.63 -2.88
C LEU A 186 11.52 -4.79 -2.66
N MET A 187 11.02 -4.21 -1.56
CA MET A 187 9.60 -4.18 -1.28
C MET A 187 8.92 -3.06 -2.05
N ILE A 188 7.88 -3.44 -2.79
CA ILE A 188 6.99 -2.53 -3.49
C ILE A 188 5.63 -2.61 -2.81
N GLY A 189 5.12 -1.48 -2.34
CA GLY A 189 3.86 -1.38 -1.60
C GLY A 189 4.06 -1.30 -0.09
N ARG A 190 3.00 -1.64 0.68
CA ARG A 190 3.00 -1.60 2.15
C ARG A 190 3.33 -2.98 2.70
N PRO A 191 4.17 -3.11 3.75
CA PRO A 191 4.74 -4.38 4.23
C PRO A 191 3.72 -5.28 4.95
N PHE A 192 2.47 -5.33 4.51
CA PHE A 192 1.40 -5.97 5.25
C PHE A 192 0.60 -6.97 4.42
N ILE A 193 0.16 -8.05 5.07
CA ILE A 193 -0.95 -8.90 4.65
C ILE A 193 -2.03 -8.75 5.71
N VAL A 194 -3.20 -8.23 5.35
CA VAL A 194 -4.28 -7.83 6.27
C VAL A 194 -5.56 -8.58 5.94
N CYS A 195 -6.26 -9.05 6.96
CA CYS A 195 -7.61 -9.57 6.85
C CYS A 195 -8.59 -8.42 6.57
N ASN A 196 -9.15 -8.37 5.38
CA ASN A 196 -10.08 -7.30 4.97
C ASN A 196 -11.50 -7.51 5.53
N GLU A 197 -12.37 -6.56 5.32
CA GLU A 197 -13.75 -6.56 5.84
C GLU A 197 -14.64 -7.66 5.22
N ASN A 198 -14.21 -8.26 4.11
CA ASN A 198 -14.91 -9.37 3.44
C ASN A 198 -14.39 -10.75 3.87
N GLY A 199 -13.52 -10.83 4.88
CA GLY A 199 -12.94 -12.09 5.36
C GLY A 199 -11.90 -12.70 4.41
N ASN A 200 -11.25 -11.90 3.57
CA ASN A 200 -10.17 -12.35 2.69
C ASN A 200 -8.84 -11.68 3.07
N TRP A 201 -7.73 -12.41 2.90
CA TRP A 201 -6.41 -11.86 3.06
C TRP A 201 -6.04 -10.96 1.89
N ASN A 202 -5.68 -9.71 2.17
CA ASN A 202 -5.18 -8.75 1.20
C ASN A 202 -3.67 -8.57 1.37
N LYS A 203 -2.90 -9.04 0.40
CA LYS A 203 -1.45 -8.84 0.31
C LYS A 203 -1.19 -7.47 -0.31
N MET A 204 -0.55 -6.56 0.43
CA MET A 204 -0.37 -5.16 0.06
C MET A 204 1.03 -4.85 -0.50
N PHE A 205 1.85 -5.87 -0.76
CA PHE A 205 3.22 -5.72 -1.26
C PHE A 205 3.62 -6.85 -2.20
N SER A 206 4.69 -6.59 -2.96
CA SER A 206 5.50 -7.61 -3.63
C SER A 206 6.97 -7.44 -3.27
N CYS A 207 7.75 -8.51 -3.34
CA CYS A 207 9.21 -8.47 -3.21
C CYS A 207 9.82 -8.76 -4.58
N ASN A 208 10.26 -7.71 -5.28
CA ASN A 208 10.81 -7.80 -6.63
C ASN A 208 12.34 -7.74 -6.58
N GLU A 209 13.00 -8.46 -7.49
CA GLU A 209 14.46 -8.36 -7.64
C GLU A 209 14.85 -6.92 -7.99
N LYS A 210 15.89 -6.42 -7.35
CA LYS A 210 16.36 -5.04 -7.55
C LYS A 210 16.78 -4.77 -8.99
N SER A 211 17.36 -5.75 -9.66
CA SER A 211 17.79 -5.69 -11.06
C SER A 211 16.65 -5.47 -12.06
N LEU A 212 15.40 -5.77 -11.68
CA LEU A 212 14.23 -5.59 -12.54
C LEU A 212 13.63 -4.19 -12.48
N LEU A 213 14.04 -3.34 -11.55
CA LEU A 213 13.50 -1.99 -11.38
C LEU A 213 14.36 -0.96 -12.12
N ARG A 214 14.22 -0.87 -13.45
CA ARG A 214 15.03 -0.01 -14.32
C ARG A 214 14.52 1.42 -14.46
N ASP A 215 13.20 1.59 -14.31
CA ASP A 215 12.49 2.86 -14.42
C ASP A 215 11.11 2.77 -13.74
N CYS A 216 10.34 3.85 -13.73
CA CYS A 216 9.04 3.92 -13.06
C CYS A 216 7.97 2.99 -13.66
N SER A 217 8.16 2.46 -14.88
CA SER A 217 7.21 1.52 -15.50
C SER A 217 7.25 0.13 -14.83
N ASP A 218 8.33 -0.22 -14.14
CA ASP A 218 8.51 -1.51 -13.49
C ASP A 218 7.82 -1.61 -12.11
N PHE A 219 7.22 -0.51 -11.60
CA PHE A 219 6.44 -0.54 -10.36
C PHE A 219 5.01 -1.06 -10.62
N PRO A 220 4.35 -1.66 -9.62
CA PRO A 220 2.99 -2.16 -9.75
C PRO A 220 1.99 -1.04 -10.06
N GLN A 221 1.01 -1.34 -10.90
CA GLN A 221 -0.11 -0.45 -11.16
C GLN A 221 -0.85 -0.13 -9.85
N GLY A 222 -1.20 1.15 -9.63
CA GLY A 222 -1.78 1.61 -8.37
C GLY A 222 -0.75 2.08 -7.33
N SER A 223 0.57 2.04 -7.63
CA SER A 223 1.57 2.73 -6.81
C SER A 223 1.30 4.24 -6.83
N ALA A 224 1.49 4.93 -5.70
CA ALA A 224 1.32 6.37 -5.62
C ALA A 224 2.49 7.12 -6.27
N SER A 225 2.24 8.35 -6.76
CA SER A 225 3.32 9.25 -7.20
C SER A 225 4.27 9.56 -6.05
N GLY A 226 5.60 9.56 -6.30
CA GLY A 226 6.58 9.77 -5.25
C GLY A 226 8.01 9.45 -5.65
N VAL A 227 8.91 9.51 -4.65
CA VAL A 227 10.33 9.17 -4.85
C VAL A 227 10.53 7.67 -4.68
N TYR A 228 11.15 7.05 -5.67
CA TYR A 228 11.44 5.62 -5.74
C TYR A 228 12.90 5.39 -6.12
N THR A 229 13.46 4.28 -5.64
CA THR A 229 14.82 3.85 -6.02
C THR A 229 14.75 2.90 -7.22
N ILE A 230 15.50 3.18 -8.27
CA ILE A 230 15.64 2.35 -9.47
C ILE A 230 17.08 1.84 -9.63
N TYR A 231 17.26 0.83 -10.50
CA TYR A 231 18.53 0.14 -10.69
C TYR A 231 18.86 -0.10 -12.18
N PRO A 232 18.80 0.90 -13.07
CA PRO A 232 19.17 0.70 -14.47
C PRO A 232 20.64 0.30 -14.58
N LYS A 233 20.93 -0.80 -15.29
CA LYS A 233 22.29 -1.37 -15.43
C LYS A 233 23.01 -1.50 -14.06
N ASP A 234 22.30 -1.99 -13.05
CA ASP A 234 22.77 -2.20 -11.66
C ASP A 234 23.24 -0.91 -10.91
N THR A 235 23.01 0.25 -11.49
CA THR A 235 23.34 1.53 -10.86
C THR A 235 22.15 2.03 -10.04
N LYS A 236 22.34 2.12 -8.72
CA LYS A 236 21.33 2.56 -7.77
C LYS A 236 21.23 4.10 -7.72
N PHE A 237 20.04 4.67 -7.91
CA PHE A 237 19.71 6.06 -7.61
C PHE A 237 18.20 6.27 -7.47
N ASP A 238 17.83 7.42 -6.88
CA ASP A 238 16.43 7.78 -6.67
C ASP A 238 15.90 8.64 -7.82
N VAL A 239 14.63 8.44 -8.17
CA VAL A 239 13.88 9.21 -9.16
C VAL A 239 12.51 9.59 -8.61
N TYR A 240 11.87 10.61 -9.18
CA TYR A 240 10.45 10.84 -8.94
C TYR A 240 9.63 10.11 -10.00
N CYS A 241 8.72 9.24 -9.54
CA CYS A 241 7.76 8.57 -10.39
C CYS A 241 6.43 9.33 -10.36
N ASP A 242 5.93 9.70 -11.53
CA ASP A 242 4.58 10.21 -11.73
C ASP A 242 3.69 9.03 -12.17
N MET A 243 2.70 8.72 -11.34
CA MET A 243 1.81 7.58 -11.54
C MET A 243 0.39 7.99 -11.97
N GLU A 244 0.16 9.29 -12.17
CA GLU A 244 -1.17 9.88 -12.40
C GLU A 244 -1.24 10.67 -13.70
N THR A 245 -0.27 11.55 -13.96
CA THR A 245 -0.26 12.40 -15.16
C THR A 245 -0.02 11.56 -16.40
N ALA A 246 -0.86 11.72 -17.43
CA ALA A 246 -0.75 11.00 -18.70
C ALA A 246 -0.65 9.45 -18.54
N GLY A 247 -1.22 8.91 -17.46
CA GLY A 247 -1.20 7.49 -17.13
C GLY A 247 -0.01 7.08 -16.25
N PHE A 248 0.05 5.80 -15.96
CA PHE A 248 0.92 5.21 -14.95
C PHE A 248 2.37 5.04 -15.42
N GLY A 249 3.34 5.22 -14.50
CA GLY A 249 4.71 4.73 -14.63
C GLY A 249 5.69 5.66 -15.36
N TRP A 250 5.55 6.97 -15.23
CA TRP A 250 6.46 7.95 -15.81
C TRP A 250 7.64 8.29 -14.89
N THR A 251 8.85 8.26 -15.42
CA THR A 251 10.07 8.71 -14.71
C THR A 251 10.32 10.18 -15.02
N VAL A 252 10.17 11.04 -14.03
CA VAL A 252 10.39 12.49 -14.17
C VAL A 252 11.88 12.79 -14.09
N PHE A 253 12.41 13.55 -15.04
CA PHE A 253 13.81 13.98 -15.05
C PHE A 253 14.02 15.51 -14.97
N GLN A 254 12.97 16.29 -15.22
CA GLN A 254 12.95 17.75 -15.04
C GLN A 254 11.63 18.17 -14.43
N ARG A 255 11.67 19.08 -13.47
CA ARG A 255 10.47 19.72 -12.95
C ARG A 255 10.73 21.18 -12.53
N ARG A 256 9.89 22.10 -13.03
CA ARG A 256 9.82 23.50 -12.63
C ARG A 256 8.44 23.76 -12.01
N ILE A 257 8.39 24.54 -10.91
CA ILE A 257 7.15 24.80 -10.14
C ILE A 257 7.01 26.28 -9.78
N ASN A 258 8.04 26.88 -9.18
CA ASN A 258 7.96 28.20 -8.56
C ASN A 258 9.27 29.01 -8.57
N GLY A 259 10.28 28.54 -9.27
CA GLY A 259 11.57 29.22 -9.39
C GLY A 259 12.46 29.14 -8.14
N ALA A 260 12.15 28.26 -7.17
CA ALA A 260 12.95 28.10 -5.95
C ALA A 260 14.37 27.59 -6.23
N ILE A 261 14.58 26.91 -7.35
CA ILE A 261 15.87 26.35 -7.75
C ILE A 261 16.39 27.10 -8.98
N ASN A 262 17.60 27.64 -8.86
CA ASN A 262 18.27 28.23 -9.99
C ASN A 262 18.77 27.14 -10.96
N PHE A 263 18.37 27.22 -12.23
CA PHE A 263 18.78 26.31 -13.32
C PHE A 263 19.92 26.85 -14.18
N TYR A 264 20.35 28.09 -14.00
CA TYR A 264 21.53 28.66 -14.66
C TYR A 264 22.81 28.13 -14.02
N ARG A 265 23.23 26.94 -14.42
CA ARG A 265 24.30 26.13 -13.81
C ARG A 265 25.26 25.58 -14.84
N GLY A 266 26.47 25.24 -14.39
CA GLY A 266 27.54 24.67 -15.23
C GLY A 266 27.37 23.16 -15.46
N TRP A 267 28.22 22.64 -16.33
CA TRP A 267 28.25 21.25 -16.83
C TRP A 267 28.23 20.21 -15.70
N SER A 268 29.10 20.37 -14.71
CA SER A 268 29.22 19.42 -13.62
C SER A 268 27.90 19.21 -12.87
N LYS A 269 27.10 20.29 -12.70
CA LYS A 269 25.79 20.22 -12.05
C LYS A 269 24.75 19.56 -12.95
N TYR A 270 24.69 19.92 -14.23
CA TYR A 270 23.78 19.27 -15.18
C TYR A 270 24.12 17.79 -15.41
N ARG A 271 25.39 17.42 -15.33
CA ARG A 271 25.84 16.04 -15.44
C ARG A 271 25.30 15.14 -14.33
N VAL A 272 25.42 15.57 -13.05
CA VAL A 272 25.06 14.76 -11.87
C VAL A 272 23.68 15.06 -11.30
N GLY A 273 23.04 16.14 -11.77
CA GLY A 273 21.75 16.60 -11.28
C GLY A 273 21.83 17.58 -10.12
N PHE A 274 20.71 18.27 -9.87
CA PHE A 274 20.55 19.24 -8.79
C PHE A 274 19.07 19.44 -8.44
N GLY A 275 18.80 20.10 -7.30
CA GLY A 275 17.46 20.35 -6.79
C GLY A 275 16.95 19.23 -5.86
N ASN A 276 15.64 19.15 -5.68
CA ASN A 276 14.99 18.17 -4.82
C ASN A 276 13.91 17.42 -5.60
N LEU A 277 13.99 16.09 -5.64
CA LEU A 277 13.04 15.23 -6.36
C LEU A 277 11.57 15.47 -5.96
N LYS A 278 11.29 15.96 -4.77
CA LYS A 278 9.93 16.32 -4.33
C LYS A 278 9.49 17.74 -4.73
N SER A 279 10.39 18.56 -5.29
CA SER A 279 10.15 19.93 -5.71
C SER A 279 10.70 20.15 -7.13
N GLU A 280 11.50 21.21 -7.36
CA GLU A 280 12.16 21.49 -8.63
C GLU A 280 13.50 20.76 -8.72
N PHE A 281 13.80 20.16 -9.86
CA PHE A 281 15.05 19.43 -10.08
C PHE A 281 15.37 19.19 -11.56
N TRP A 282 16.64 18.94 -11.80
CA TRP A 282 17.18 18.25 -12.97
C TRP A 282 17.82 16.96 -12.50
N LEU A 283 17.42 15.81 -13.05
CA LEU A 283 17.87 14.50 -12.60
C LEU A 283 19.38 14.26 -12.83
N GLY A 284 19.91 14.88 -13.89
CA GLY A 284 21.29 14.73 -14.33
C GLY A 284 21.40 13.98 -15.67
N ASN A 285 22.16 14.54 -16.62
CA ASN A 285 22.34 13.98 -17.96
C ASN A 285 22.90 12.55 -17.92
N LYS A 286 23.80 12.27 -16.98
CA LYS A 286 24.35 10.92 -16.75
C LYS A 286 23.25 9.91 -16.44
N PHE A 287 22.28 10.27 -15.59
CA PHE A 287 21.21 9.36 -15.20
C PHE A 287 20.14 9.26 -16.28
N ILE A 288 19.84 10.34 -17.00
CA ILE A 288 18.93 10.33 -18.15
C ILE A 288 19.49 9.38 -19.24
N ASN A 289 20.78 9.51 -19.57
CA ASN A 289 21.46 8.58 -20.50
C ASN A 289 21.37 7.13 -19.99
N LEU A 290 21.69 6.90 -18.71
CA LEU A 290 21.70 5.56 -18.13
C LEU A 290 20.34 4.88 -18.27
N ILE A 291 19.24 5.60 -18.00
CA ILE A 291 17.88 5.08 -18.17
C ILE A 291 17.59 4.84 -19.66
N THR A 292 17.75 5.87 -20.50
CA THR A 292 17.33 5.81 -21.91
C THR A 292 18.20 4.89 -22.79
N SER A 293 19.36 4.44 -22.29
CA SER A 293 20.20 3.43 -22.94
C SER A 293 19.78 1.98 -22.62
N THR A 294 18.77 1.76 -21.79
CA THR A 294 18.29 0.40 -21.43
C THR A 294 17.19 -0.12 -22.36
N ALA A 295 16.43 0.77 -22.98
CA ALA A 295 15.30 0.43 -23.85
C ALA A 295 14.89 1.61 -24.74
N LYS A 296 13.83 1.47 -25.51
CA LYS A 296 13.19 2.58 -26.23
C LYS A 296 12.24 3.31 -25.28
N TYR A 297 12.33 4.65 -25.28
CA TYR A 297 11.54 5.53 -24.44
C TYR A 297 10.77 6.55 -25.27
N ARG A 298 9.60 6.94 -24.78
CA ARG A 298 8.84 8.11 -25.19
C ARG A 298 8.99 9.22 -24.16
N LEU A 299 8.93 10.47 -24.61
CA LEU A 299 8.97 11.67 -23.77
C LEU A 299 7.58 12.29 -23.68
N TYR A 300 7.17 12.69 -22.50
CA TYR A 300 6.00 13.54 -22.29
C TYR A 300 6.42 14.81 -21.57
N ILE A 301 5.99 15.97 -22.08
CA ILE A 301 6.27 17.30 -21.51
C ILE A 301 4.92 17.91 -21.14
N HIS A 302 4.71 18.20 -19.87
CA HIS A 302 3.60 18.98 -19.37
C HIS A 302 4.04 20.42 -19.18
N LEU A 303 3.22 21.36 -19.66
CA LEU A 303 3.46 22.80 -19.63
C LEU A 303 2.24 23.48 -19.02
N GLU A 304 2.46 24.47 -18.10
CA GLU A 304 1.38 25.25 -17.50
C GLU A 304 1.78 26.73 -17.51
N ASP A 305 0.85 27.59 -17.88
CA ASP A 305 0.99 29.05 -17.82
C ASP A 305 0.46 29.63 -16.49
N PHE A 306 0.61 30.95 -16.28
CA PHE A 306 0.12 31.65 -15.10
C PHE A 306 -1.38 31.91 -15.13
N GLU A 307 -2.01 31.77 -16.28
CA GLU A 307 -3.46 31.88 -16.46
C GLU A 307 -4.21 30.56 -16.16
N GLY A 308 -3.46 29.48 -15.80
CA GLY A 308 -4.02 28.16 -15.45
C GLY A 308 -4.30 27.27 -16.65
N ASN A 309 -3.85 27.64 -17.86
CA ASN A 309 -3.95 26.76 -19.00
C ASN A 309 -2.81 25.75 -19.02
N SER A 310 -3.10 24.52 -19.41
CA SER A 310 -2.11 23.48 -19.57
C SER A 310 -2.06 22.97 -21.01
N ARG A 311 -0.87 22.65 -21.50
CA ARG A 311 -0.60 22.02 -22.79
C ARG A 311 0.40 20.89 -22.60
N TYR A 312 0.44 19.99 -23.58
CA TYR A 312 1.43 18.91 -23.58
C TYR A 312 2.07 18.72 -24.97
N ALA A 313 3.30 18.22 -24.92
CA ALA A 313 4.01 17.70 -26.08
C ALA A 313 4.49 16.30 -25.79
N GLU A 314 4.18 15.34 -26.65
CA GLU A 314 4.65 13.97 -26.56
C GLU A 314 5.52 13.63 -27.76
N TYR A 315 6.59 12.87 -27.54
CA TYR A 315 7.49 12.37 -28.57
C TYR A 315 7.63 10.87 -28.42
N SER A 316 7.33 10.13 -29.51
CA SER A 316 7.37 8.66 -29.48
C SER A 316 8.79 8.10 -29.33
N ASN A 317 9.82 8.87 -29.63
CA ASN A 317 11.22 8.46 -29.46
C ASN A 317 11.98 9.53 -28.69
N PHE A 318 12.66 9.11 -27.61
CA PHE A 318 13.52 9.96 -26.82
C PHE A 318 14.72 9.19 -26.29
N SER A 319 15.90 9.72 -26.47
CA SER A 319 17.11 9.27 -25.80
C SER A 319 18.14 10.39 -25.70
N VAL A 320 19.05 10.27 -24.74
CA VAL A 320 20.18 11.17 -24.55
C VAL A 320 21.45 10.35 -24.66
N GLY A 321 22.39 10.79 -25.51
CA GLY A 321 23.70 10.16 -25.66
C GLY A 321 24.52 10.20 -24.36
N ASP A 322 25.68 9.57 -24.38
CA ASP A 322 26.60 9.58 -23.24
C ASP A 322 27.45 10.87 -23.14
N GLU A 323 28.30 10.94 -22.15
CA GLU A 323 29.18 12.11 -21.94
C GLU A 323 30.19 12.29 -23.07
N ALA A 324 30.64 11.21 -23.73
CA ALA A 324 31.56 11.28 -24.88
C ALA A 324 30.93 11.96 -26.11
N THR A 325 29.60 11.85 -26.24
CA THR A 325 28.81 12.54 -27.25
C THR A 325 28.27 13.90 -26.81
N ASN A 326 28.73 14.44 -25.69
CA ASN A 326 28.18 15.63 -25.04
C ASN A 326 26.67 15.56 -24.81
N TYR A 327 26.16 14.37 -24.42
CA TYR A 327 24.75 14.11 -24.14
C TYR A 327 23.82 14.52 -25.29
N VAL A 328 24.14 14.14 -26.53
CA VAL A 328 23.35 14.47 -27.72
C VAL A 328 21.88 14.03 -27.56
N LEU A 329 20.96 14.91 -27.94
CA LEU A 329 19.52 14.64 -27.89
C LEU A 329 19.08 13.88 -29.16
N ASN A 330 18.33 12.80 -28.97
CA ASN A 330 17.55 12.15 -30.03
C ASN A 330 16.07 12.24 -29.66
N VAL A 331 15.27 12.97 -30.42
CA VAL A 331 13.84 13.16 -30.18
C VAL A 331 13.07 13.25 -31.49
N SER A 332 11.98 12.45 -31.63
CA SER A 332 11.14 12.43 -32.84
C SER A 332 9.75 11.88 -32.56
N GLY A 333 8.84 12.00 -33.55
CA GLY A 333 7.50 11.47 -33.47
C GLY A 333 6.60 12.30 -32.57
N TYR A 334 6.52 13.61 -32.84
CA TYR A 334 5.72 14.58 -32.09
C TYR A 334 4.22 14.28 -32.19
N SER A 335 3.52 14.43 -31.06
CA SER A 335 2.07 14.57 -30.91
C SER A 335 1.76 15.50 -29.73
N GLY A 336 0.55 16.04 -29.67
CA GLY A 336 0.14 16.93 -28.57
C GLY A 336 -0.46 18.24 -29.06
N ASP A 337 -0.78 19.11 -28.12
CA ASP A 337 -1.44 20.40 -28.35
C ASP A 337 -0.57 21.65 -28.05
N ALA A 338 0.65 21.46 -27.60
CA ALA A 338 1.60 22.54 -27.30
C ALA A 338 2.38 23.05 -28.52
N GLY A 339 2.35 22.36 -29.67
CA GLY A 339 3.23 22.60 -30.79
C GLY A 339 4.61 21.94 -30.67
N ASN A 340 5.31 21.72 -31.81
CA ASN A 340 6.53 20.95 -31.88
C ASN A 340 7.79 21.81 -31.70
N SER A 341 8.09 22.24 -30.48
CA SER A 341 9.26 23.09 -30.25
C SER A 341 10.59 22.32 -30.07
N LEU A 342 10.62 20.97 -30.01
CA LEU A 342 11.89 20.23 -29.90
C LEU A 342 12.40 19.71 -31.25
N SER A 343 11.53 19.17 -32.12
CA SER A 343 11.95 18.51 -33.36
C SER A 343 11.36 19.11 -34.63
N TYR A 344 10.79 20.32 -34.55
CA TYR A 344 10.32 21.03 -35.74
C TYR A 344 11.48 21.29 -36.69
N PRO A 345 11.37 20.96 -37.99
CA PRO A 345 12.44 21.14 -38.95
C PRO A 345 12.82 22.62 -39.17
N SER A 346 13.80 23.10 -38.46
CA SER A 346 14.33 24.47 -38.55
C SER A 346 15.77 24.53 -38.06
N TYR A 347 16.46 25.64 -38.29
CA TYR A 347 17.82 25.89 -37.79
C TYR A 347 17.86 26.06 -36.26
N LYS A 348 16.71 26.10 -35.60
CA LYS A 348 16.57 26.14 -34.12
C LYS A 348 16.07 24.84 -33.54
N ASN A 349 16.02 23.76 -34.32
CA ASN A 349 15.56 22.46 -33.83
C ASN A 349 16.58 21.86 -32.84
N HIS A 350 16.11 21.12 -31.84
CA HIS A 350 16.95 20.55 -30.79
C HIS A 350 17.39 19.10 -31.05
N ASN A 351 16.74 18.42 -31.97
CA ASN A 351 17.10 17.03 -32.29
C ASN A 351 18.50 16.94 -32.90
N GLY A 352 19.34 16.05 -32.39
CA GLY A 352 20.73 15.88 -32.82
C GLY A 352 21.71 16.92 -32.24
N MET A 353 21.24 17.79 -31.32
CA MET A 353 22.11 18.79 -30.68
C MET A 353 22.77 18.24 -29.41
N MET A 354 24.00 18.69 -29.19
CA MET A 354 24.73 18.45 -27.95
C MET A 354 24.21 19.33 -26.84
N PHE A 355 24.41 18.93 -25.59
CA PHE A 355 24.03 19.73 -24.43
C PHE A 355 25.05 20.84 -24.19
N SER A 356 24.58 22.06 -23.98
CA SER A 356 25.42 23.25 -23.67
C SER A 356 25.05 23.82 -22.30
N THR A 357 26.06 24.36 -21.61
CA THR A 357 25.93 25.02 -20.31
C THR A 357 26.74 26.29 -20.28
N ILE A 358 26.56 27.14 -19.25
CA ILE A 358 27.29 28.39 -19.10
C ILE A 358 28.83 28.28 -19.21
N ASP A 359 29.40 27.14 -18.81
CA ASP A 359 30.84 26.86 -18.78
C ASP A 359 31.28 25.84 -19.86
N ARG A 360 30.36 25.38 -20.71
CA ARG A 360 30.65 24.44 -21.80
C ARG A 360 29.71 24.67 -22.97
N ASP A 361 30.25 25.26 -24.01
CA ASP A 361 29.56 25.59 -25.25
C ASP A 361 29.73 24.45 -26.27
N ASN A 362 28.63 23.90 -26.72
CA ASN A 362 28.55 22.84 -27.74
C ASN A 362 27.46 23.19 -28.77
N ASP A 363 26.95 24.45 -28.80
CA ASP A 363 25.93 24.89 -29.74
C ASP A 363 26.49 25.22 -31.14
N ARG A 364 25.70 25.76 -32.05
CA ARG A 364 26.07 26.02 -33.43
C ARG A 364 26.19 27.53 -33.76
N THR A 365 26.41 28.35 -32.77
CA THR A 365 26.58 29.80 -32.95
C THR A 365 27.93 30.28 -32.41
N ASP A 366 28.40 31.46 -32.86
CA ASP A 366 29.62 32.05 -32.33
C ASP A 366 29.47 32.66 -30.93
N VAL A 367 28.25 32.75 -30.41
CA VAL A 367 27.90 33.27 -29.09
C VAL A 367 27.16 32.22 -28.32
N SER A 368 27.66 31.83 -27.16
CA SER A 368 27.04 30.80 -26.31
C SER A 368 25.57 31.08 -26.01
N CYS A 369 24.70 30.23 -26.56
CA CYS A 369 23.25 30.27 -26.28
C CYS A 369 22.95 30.04 -24.81
N ALA A 370 23.68 29.15 -24.13
CA ALA A 370 23.49 28.89 -22.71
C ALA A 370 23.78 30.12 -21.83
N THR A 371 24.77 30.90 -22.20
CA THR A 371 25.08 32.16 -21.50
C THR A 371 24.03 33.23 -21.80
N THR A 372 23.62 33.37 -23.07
CA THR A 372 22.66 34.39 -23.51
C THR A 372 21.26 34.11 -22.94
N PHE A 373 20.79 32.84 -22.96
CA PHE A 373 19.41 32.46 -22.61
C PHE A 373 19.29 31.75 -21.25
N LYS A 374 20.32 31.93 -20.38
CA LYS A 374 20.25 31.61 -18.93
C LYS A 374 19.86 30.18 -18.55
N GLY A 375 20.20 29.17 -19.39
CA GLY A 375 19.86 27.79 -19.11
C GLY A 375 20.88 26.79 -19.62
N GLY A 376 20.85 25.55 -19.14
CA GLY A 376 21.54 24.41 -19.76
C GLY A 376 20.55 23.64 -20.62
N TRP A 377 20.84 23.49 -21.93
CA TRP A 377 19.91 22.91 -22.88
C TRP A 377 20.62 22.32 -24.13
N TRP A 378 19.88 21.65 -24.99
CA TRP A 378 20.32 21.17 -26.29
C TRP A 378 20.19 22.29 -27.34
N TYR A 379 20.97 23.35 -27.19
CA TYR A 379 20.90 24.49 -28.09
C TYR A 379 21.43 24.19 -29.50
N ASN A 380 20.79 24.79 -30.50
CA ASN A 380 21.23 24.84 -31.89
C ASN A 380 21.69 26.25 -32.21
N ALA A 381 20.97 27.01 -33.05
CA ALA A 381 21.20 28.45 -33.32
C ALA A 381 19.97 29.32 -32.97
N CYS A 382 19.47 29.51 -31.78
CA CYS A 382 19.74 28.86 -30.51
C CYS A 382 18.63 27.85 -30.15
N HIS A 383 17.35 28.30 -29.98
CA HIS A 383 16.29 27.42 -29.48
C HIS A 383 14.86 27.78 -29.93
N ARG A 384 13.97 26.81 -29.87
CA ARG A 384 12.49 26.95 -29.89
C ARG A 384 11.85 26.59 -28.55
N ALA A 385 12.61 25.91 -27.67
CA ALA A 385 12.23 25.62 -26.29
C ALA A 385 13.42 25.84 -25.37
N ASN A 386 13.20 26.41 -24.18
CA ASN A 386 14.18 26.63 -23.14
C ASN A 386 13.59 26.36 -21.75
N LEU A 387 13.22 25.09 -21.46
CA LEU A 387 12.52 24.73 -20.23
C LEU A 387 13.41 24.82 -18.99
N ASN A 388 14.72 24.99 -19.16
CA ASN A 388 15.70 25.23 -18.10
C ASN A 388 16.11 26.70 -17.99
N GLY A 389 15.45 27.62 -18.70
CA GLY A 389 15.67 29.07 -18.61
C GLY A 389 15.31 29.67 -17.25
N GLU A 390 15.46 30.99 -17.16
CA GLU A 390 15.18 31.75 -15.94
C GLU A 390 13.67 31.73 -15.60
N TYR A 391 13.32 31.74 -14.32
CA TYR A 391 11.93 31.79 -13.86
C TYR A 391 11.45 33.21 -13.78
N LEU A 392 10.82 33.75 -14.84
CA LEU A 392 10.49 35.18 -14.99
C LEU A 392 9.02 35.52 -14.68
N GLY A 393 8.17 34.52 -14.36
CA GLY A 393 6.84 34.77 -13.83
C GLY A 393 5.79 35.27 -14.84
N GLY A 394 5.70 34.65 -16.01
CA GLY A 394 4.73 35.02 -17.06
C GLY A 394 5.34 35.97 -18.12
N LEU A 395 4.59 37.00 -18.53
CA LEU A 395 5.08 38.00 -19.48
C LEU A 395 6.31 38.77 -18.94
N HIS A 396 7.35 38.89 -19.77
CA HIS A 396 8.61 39.58 -19.42
C HIS A 396 9.17 40.39 -20.62
N ASN A 397 10.09 41.33 -20.32
CA ASN A 397 10.64 42.23 -21.33
C ASN A 397 11.96 41.74 -21.96
N SER A 398 12.67 40.82 -21.30
CA SER A 398 13.86 40.19 -21.87
C SER A 398 13.49 39.23 -22.99
N TYR A 399 14.41 39.01 -23.93
CA TYR A 399 14.12 38.17 -25.09
C TYR A 399 14.64 36.76 -24.86
N ALA A 400 13.74 35.78 -24.87
CA ALA A 400 14.05 34.36 -25.03
C ALA A 400 14.88 33.71 -23.91
N ASP A 401 14.95 34.28 -22.70
CA ASP A 401 15.75 33.79 -21.57
C ASP A 401 14.92 33.13 -20.44
N GLY A 402 13.61 33.11 -20.61
CA GLY A 402 12.67 32.47 -19.66
C GLY A 402 12.50 30.98 -19.85
N ILE A 403 11.51 30.40 -19.12
CA ILE A 403 11.03 29.04 -19.32
C ILE A 403 10.08 29.04 -20.51
N GLU A 404 10.57 28.73 -21.69
CA GLU A 404 9.87 29.02 -22.93
C GLU A 404 9.51 27.81 -23.76
N TRP A 405 8.36 27.90 -24.43
CA TRP A 405 7.87 26.99 -25.45
C TRP A 405 7.25 27.83 -26.56
N ILE A 406 8.04 28.08 -27.65
CA ILE A 406 7.72 29.10 -28.65
C ILE A 406 6.37 28.82 -29.35
N ASP A 407 6.09 27.57 -29.66
CA ASP A 407 4.90 27.19 -30.43
C ASP A 407 3.59 27.38 -29.63
N TRP A 408 3.69 27.73 -28.33
CA TRP A 408 2.53 28.02 -27.49
C TRP A 408 2.50 29.47 -27.00
N ARG A 409 3.55 29.95 -26.29
CA ARG A 409 3.54 31.29 -25.67
C ARG A 409 4.58 32.26 -26.23
N GLY A 410 5.41 31.83 -27.18
CA GLY A 410 6.45 32.70 -27.78
C GLY A 410 7.67 32.89 -26.91
N TYR A 411 8.46 33.94 -27.22
CA TYR A 411 9.75 34.24 -26.57
C TYR A 411 9.70 35.29 -25.44
N TYR A 412 8.55 35.81 -25.11
CA TYR A 412 8.36 36.84 -24.10
C TYR A 412 7.44 36.40 -22.97
N TYR A 413 7.31 35.07 -22.80
CA TYR A 413 6.48 34.50 -21.76
C TYR A 413 7.18 33.30 -21.11
N SER A 414 7.52 33.45 -19.81
CA SER A 414 8.08 32.37 -18.99
C SER A 414 6.97 31.57 -18.34
N LEU A 415 6.92 30.27 -18.62
CA LEU A 415 5.92 29.35 -18.10
C LEU A 415 5.96 29.23 -16.57
N LYS A 416 4.82 28.96 -15.95
CA LYS A 416 4.65 28.77 -14.52
C LYS A 416 5.21 27.43 -14.05
N SER A 417 4.87 26.36 -14.75
CA SER A 417 5.37 25.03 -14.41
C SER A 417 5.67 24.19 -15.64
N THR A 418 6.68 23.33 -15.51
CA THR A 418 7.03 22.35 -16.53
C THR A 418 7.42 21.04 -15.88
N LYS A 419 7.12 19.93 -16.56
CA LYS A 419 7.54 18.62 -16.16
C LYS A 419 7.90 17.79 -17.40
N MET A 420 9.17 17.32 -17.46
CA MET A 420 9.62 16.40 -18.50
C MET A 420 9.77 15.00 -17.92
N MET A 421 9.13 14.05 -18.54
CA MET A 421 9.10 12.67 -18.04
C MET A 421 9.16 11.64 -19.17
N ILE A 422 9.79 10.52 -18.88
CA ILE A 422 10.00 9.44 -19.84
C ILE A 422 9.32 8.16 -19.38
N LYS A 423 8.85 7.38 -20.35
CA LYS A 423 8.27 6.07 -20.12
C LYS A 423 8.72 5.10 -21.20
N ARG A 424 9.04 3.88 -20.81
CA ARG A 424 9.40 2.79 -21.74
C ARG A 424 8.18 2.39 -22.58
N HIS A 425 8.44 2.01 -23.84
CA HIS A 425 7.44 1.44 -24.74
C HIS A 425 6.91 0.09 -24.28
#